data_a9bdd5e7aaa201598217fa21872b6afc
#
_entry.id   a9bdd5e7aaa201598217fa21872b6afc
#
_cell.length_a   1.000
_cell.length_b   1.000
_cell.length_c   1.000
_cell.angle_alpha   90.00
_cell.angle_beta   90.00
_cell.angle_gamma   90.00
#
_symmetry.space_group_name_H-M   'P 1'
#
loop_
_entity.id
_entity.type
_entity.pdbx_description
1 polymer ?
#
loop_
_entity_poly.entity_id
_entity_poly.type
_entity_poly.pdbx_seq_one_letter_code
_entity_poly.pdbx_strand_id
1 'polypeptide(L)'
;MFEIGRSKRAEQAYAFDDIAIVPSRRTRGEEQVNLSWRIDAFSFDFPLIAAPMDSVSSPATAIAMGRLGGLGVLNLEGLWTRFEDPQPLLEEIAAIEDPAAATRRMQEIYSAPIKEDLIGQRVAEVRSAGVPAAGALSPQNTQAYAGAVVASGVDFFVIRGTTVSAEHVAGTSEALNLKQFIYALDVPVIVGGCATYQAALHLMRTGAAGVLVGFGGGAAHTTRDVLGVAVPMASAVSDVAAARRDYLDESGGRYVHVIADGSVGRSGDIAKAIACGADAVMVGSPLAKASEAPGGGYHWGPEAWHASLPRGERVAFEVVGSLEQILLGPSSVPDGTMNLVGALRKAMATTGYTEVKEFQRVEVIVG
;
A
#
# COMPACT_ATOMS: atom_id res chain seq x y z
N MET A 1 -9.14 -28.35 -4.12
CA MET A 1 -8.93 -28.20 -5.58
C MET A 1 -10.23 -28.48 -6.26
N PHE A 2 -10.72 -27.57 -7.09
CA PHE A 2 -12.00 -27.67 -7.81
C PHE A 2 -11.74 -27.85 -9.30
N GLU A 3 -12.62 -28.57 -9.98
CA GLU A 3 -12.56 -28.70 -11.44
C GLU A 3 -13.45 -27.67 -12.11
N ILE A 4 -12.87 -26.89 -13.03
CA ILE A 4 -13.58 -26.00 -13.92
C ILE A 4 -13.71 -26.70 -15.27
N GLY A 5 -14.81 -27.39 -15.50
CA GLY A 5 -14.96 -28.25 -16.66
C GLY A 5 -14.01 -29.46 -16.62
N ARG A 6 -13.71 -30.04 -17.79
CA ARG A 6 -12.94 -31.29 -17.89
C ARG A 6 -11.42 -31.15 -17.85
N SER A 7 -10.89 -29.93 -18.06
CA SER A 7 -9.45 -29.74 -18.31
C SER A 7 -8.78 -28.68 -17.44
N LYS A 8 -9.52 -27.98 -16.59
CA LYS A 8 -9.00 -26.92 -15.77
C LYS A 8 -9.28 -27.17 -14.29
N ARG A 9 -8.24 -27.06 -13.49
CA ARG A 9 -8.34 -27.11 -12.02
C ARG A 9 -8.11 -25.73 -11.44
N ALA A 10 -8.80 -25.42 -10.34
CA ALA A 10 -8.65 -24.21 -9.58
C ALA A 10 -8.62 -24.48 -8.07
N GLU A 11 -7.99 -23.61 -7.34
CA GLU A 11 -8.07 -23.57 -5.88
C GLU A 11 -9.09 -22.53 -5.46
N GLN A 12 -9.73 -22.74 -4.32
CA GLN A 12 -10.61 -21.74 -3.74
C GLN A 12 -9.77 -20.71 -3.03
N ALA A 13 -10.05 -19.42 -3.28
CA ALA A 13 -9.42 -18.30 -2.63
C ALA A 13 -10.48 -17.38 -2.03
N TYR A 14 -10.13 -16.68 -0.95
CA TYR A 14 -11.04 -15.89 -0.14
C TYR A 14 -10.59 -14.42 -0.12
N ALA A 15 -11.57 -13.52 -0.30
CA ALA A 15 -11.42 -12.10 -0.04
C ALA A 15 -11.61 -11.80 1.46
N PHE A 16 -11.38 -10.56 1.89
CA PHE A 16 -11.66 -10.17 3.27
C PHE A 16 -13.16 -10.25 3.60
N ASP A 17 -14.04 -10.04 2.63
CA ASP A 17 -15.49 -10.17 2.85
C ASP A 17 -15.97 -11.60 3.06
N ASP A 18 -15.18 -12.60 2.63
CA ASP A 18 -15.50 -14.02 2.79
C ASP A 18 -15.12 -14.57 4.17
N ILE A 19 -14.40 -13.80 4.99
CA ILE A 19 -13.93 -14.26 6.29
C ILE A 19 -14.38 -13.35 7.43
N ALA A 20 -14.44 -13.91 8.63
CA ALA A 20 -14.65 -13.17 9.86
C ALA A 20 -13.67 -13.61 10.95
N ILE A 21 -13.30 -12.68 11.83
CA ILE A 21 -12.47 -12.97 13.00
C ILE A 21 -13.36 -13.53 14.11
N VAL A 22 -12.93 -14.64 14.72
CA VAL A 22 -13.71 -15.31 15.76
C VAL A 22 -13.48 -14.64 17.11
N PRO A 23 -14.55 -14.25 17.83
CA PRO A 23 -14.41 -13.71 19.18
C PRO A 23 -13.78 -14.72 20.14
N SER A 24 -12.88 -14.29 20.99
CA SER A 24 -12.24 -15.15 21.98
C SER A 24 -13.06 -15.26 23.26
N ARG A 25 -12.86 -16.34 23.99
CA ARG A 25 -13.36 -16.51 25.36
C ARG A 25 -12.79 -15.44 26.32
N ARG A 26 -11.59 -14.93 26.05
CA ARG A 26 -10.91 -13.94 26.87
C ARG A 26 -10.85 -12.61 26.09
N THR A 27 -11.21 -11.52 26.75
CA THR A 27 -11.07 -10.15 26.23
C THR A 27 -9.99 -9.40 27.00
N ARG A 28 -9.58 -8.24 26.50
CA ARG A 28 -8.63 -7.31 27.13
C ARG A 28 -9.23 -5.91 27.22
N GLY A 29 -8.69 -5.07 28.10
CA GLY A 29 -8.91 -3.64 28.04
C GLY A 29 -8.19 -3.04 26.82
N GLU A 30 -8.77 -2.05 26.18
CA GLU A 30 -8.19 -1.40 25.01
C GLU A 30 -6.86 -0.70 25.34
N GLU A 31 -6.71 -0.23 26.58
CA GLU A 31 -5.50 0.38 27.12
C GLU A 31 -4.29 -0.58 27.20
N GLN A 32 -4.55 -1.88 27.17
CA GLN A 32 -3.52 -2.92 27.19
C GLN A 32 -3.00 -3.25 25.78
N VAL A 33 -3.67 -2.76 24.73
CA VAL A 33 -3.34 -3.10 23.35
C VAL A 33 -2.25 -2.19 22.81
N ASN A 34 -1.14 -2.79 22.44
CA ASN A 34 -0.03 -2.15 21.74
C ASN A 34 -0.18 -2.37 20.23
N LEU A 35 -0.30 -1.29 19.46
CA LEU A 35 -0.38 -1.32 18.01
C LEU A 35 0.95 -1.02 17.33
N SER A 36 2.02 -0.78 18.09
CA SER A 36 3.30 -0.38 17.52
C SER A 36 3.81 -1.40 16.49
N TRP A 37 4.35 -0.87 15.42
CA TRP A 37 4.98 -1.62 14.36
C TRP A 37 6.40 -1.14 14.15
N ARG A 38 7.33 -2.07 13.99
CA ARG A 38 8.73 -1.75 13.74
C ARG A 38 9.20 -2.43 12.48
N ILE A 39 9.87 -1.68 11.60
CA ILE A 39 10.56 -2.18 10.42
C ILE A 39 11.94 -1.53 10.35
N ASP A 40 12.99 -2.37 10.24
CA ASP A 40 14.36 -1.92 10.31
C ASP A 40 14.63 -1.10 11.59
N ALA A 41 15.23 0.08 11.48
CA ALA A 41 15.50 0.99 12.60
C ALA A 41 14.30 1.86 13.01
N PHE A 42 13.20 1.83 12.26
CA PHE A 42 12.06 2.71 12.44
C PHE A 42 10.94 2.06 13.23
N SER A 43 10.28 2.85 14.07
CA SER A 43 9.12 2.45 14.86
C SER A 43 7.95 3.40 14.60
N PHE A 44 6.76 2.84 14.49
CA PHE A 44 5.50 3.55 14.24
C PHE A 44 4.49 3.19 15.32
N ASP A 45 3.59 4.11 15.68
CA ASP A 45 2.60 3.89 16.74
C ASP A 45 1.50 2.90 16.32
N PHE A 46 1.31 2.74 15.00
CA PHE A 46 0.37 1.79 14.43
C PHE A 46 0.81 1.32 13.03
N PRO A 47 0.36 0.14 12.57
CA PRO A 47 0.86 -0.52 11.38
C PRO A 47 0.13 -0.07 10.10
N LEU A 48 -0.04 1.25 9.89
CA LEU A 48 -0.69 1.79 8.68
C LEU A 48 0.27 2.66 7.87
N ILE A 49 0.22 2.46 6.56
CA ILE A 49 1.03 3.15 5.57
C ILE A 49 0.11 3.84 4.57
N ALA A 50 0.27 5.15 4.35
CA ALA A 50 -0.47 5.85 3.28
C ALA A 50 0.12 5.48 1.92
N ALA A 51 -0.76 5.07 0.99
CA ALA A 51 -0.36 4.61 -0.34
C ALA A 51 0.25 5.74 -1.19
N PRO A 52 1.27 5.44 -2.01
CA PRO A 52 1.91 6.42 -2.91
C PRO A 52 1.03 6.71 -4.12
N MET A 53 -0.03 7.45 -3.91
CA MET A 53 -1.00 7.86 -4.93
C MET A 53 -1.22 9.35 -4.81
N ASP A 54 -1.17 10.10 -5.91
CA ASP A 54 -1.26 11.57 -5.88
C ASP A 54 -2.59 12.10 -5.33
N SER A 55 -3.63 11.27 -5.35
CA SER A 55 -4.92 11.56 -4.70
C SER A 55 -4.92 11.34 -3.18
N VAL A 56 -3.88 10.74 -2.61
CA VAL A 56 -3.77 10.37 -1.20
C VAL A 56 -2.58 11.05 -0.54
N SER A 57 -1.40 10.95 -1.17
CA SER A 57 -0.13 11.36 -0.59
C SER A 57 0.46 12.57 -1.31
N SER A 58 0.61 13.65 -0.55
CA SER A 58 1.43 14.82 -0.83
C SER A 58 2.53 14.91 0.23
N PRO A 59 3.52 15.80 0.09
CA PRO A 59 4.44 16.06 1.21
C PRO A 59 3.70 16.44 2.50
N ALA A 60 2.67 17.27 2.42
CA ALA A 60 1.87 17.70 3.57
C ALA A 60 1.13 16.53 4.25
N THR A 61 0.46 15.66 3.47
CA THR A 61 -0.25 14.50 4.03
C THR A 61 0.71 13.42 4.51
N ALA A 62 1.88 13.25 3.89
CA ALA A 62 2.92 12.34 4.38
C ALA A 62 3.47 12.81 5.74
N ILE A 63 3.70 14.12 5.90
CA ILE A 63 4.09 14.74 7.18
C ILE A 63 3.00 14.52 8.23
N ALA A 64 1.74 14.79 7.88
CA ALA A 64 0.62 14.60 8.78
C ALA A 64 0.49 13.13 9.23
N MET A 65 0.61 12.19 8.29
CA MET A 65 0.59 10.75 8.58
C MET A 65 1.73 10.34 9.54
N GLY A 66 2.93 10.85 9.32
CA GLY A 66 4.09 10.61 10.19
C GLY A 66 3.92 11.18 11.60
N ARG A 67 3.37 12.39 11.72
CA ARG A 67 3.08 13.03 13.01
C ARG A 67 1.99 12.31 13.81
N LEU A 68 1.05 11.66 13.12
CA LEU A 68 0.01 10.85 13.74
C LEU A 68 0.48 9.45 14.15
N GLY A 69 1.70 9.05 13.76
CA GLY A 69 2.32 7.79 14.16
C GLY A 69 2.35 6.69 13.09
N GLY A 70 1.96 6.99 11.85
CA GLY A 70 2.06 6.08 10.70
C GLY A 70 3.17 6.45 9.73
N LEU A 71 3.17 5.87 8.52
CA LEU A 71 4.12 6.15 7.46
C LEU A 71 3.41 6.69 6.21
N GLY A 72 3.80 7.87 5.72
CA GLY A 72 3.38 8.38 4.42
C GLY A 72 4.40 8.03 3.33
N VAL A 73 3.93 7.52 2.18
CA VAL A 73 4.79 7.22 1.03
C VAL A 73 4.47 8.18 -0.10
N LEU A 74 5.48 8.90 -0.60
CA LEU A 74 5.35 9.80 -1.75
C LEU A 74 5.39 9.02 -3.06
N ASN A 75 4.55 9.40 -4.01
CA ASN A 75 4.67 8.97 -5.39
C ASN A 75 5.73 9.82 -6.10
N LEU A 76 6.94 9.26 -6.29
CA LEU A 76 8.05 9.97 -6.93
C LEU A 76 7.97 9.99 -8.47
N GLU A 77 6.88 9.45 -9.04
CA GLU A 77 6.54 9.54 -10.48
C GLU A 77 5.29 10.38 -10.71
N GLY A 78 4.75 10.95 -9.64
CA GLY A 78 3.50 11.67 -9.64
C GLY A 78 3.63 13.16 -9.95
N LEU A 79 2.57 13.89 -9.63
CA LEU A 79 2.47 15.33 -9.87
C LEU A 79 3.50 16.11 -9.07
N TRP A 80 3.80 15.69 -7.84
CA TRP A 80 4.71 16.35 -6.92
C TRP A 80 6.18 16.38 -7.39
N THR A 81 6.54 15.51 -8.30
CA THR A 81 7.90 15.45 -8.89
C THR A 81 7.95 15.89 -10.35
N ARG A 82 6.81 16.28 -10.92
CA ARG A 82 6.72 16.83 -12.29
C ARG A 82 6.55 18.34 -12.30
N PHE A 83 5.85 18.88 -11.30
CA PHE A 83 5.48 20.27 -11.19
C PHE A 83 5.93 20.86 -9.85
N GLU A 84 6.39 22.10 -9.88
CA GLU A 84 6.76 22.83 -8.65
C GLU A 84 5.53 23.10 -7.79
N ASP A 85 4.43 23.51 -8.41
CA ASP A 85 3.13 23.66 -7.78
C ASP A 85 2.08 22.82 -8.51
N PRO A 86 1.77 21.61 -8.03
CA PRO A 86 0.75 20.75 -8.64
C PRO A 86 -0.69 21.10 -8.20
N GLN A 87 -0.89 21.99 -7.22
CA GLN A 87 -2.20 22.28 -6.65
C GLN A 87 -3.23 22.74 -7.70
N PRO A 88 -2.92 23.66 -8.63
CA PRO A 88 -3.86 24.05 -9.68
C PRO A 88 -4.27 22.88 -10.59
N LEU A 89 -3.37 21.95 -10.85
CA LEU A 89 -3.64 20.77 -11.68
C LEU A 89 -4.53 19.76 -10.95
N LEU A 90 -4.36 19.60 -9.64
CA LEU A 90 -5.23 18.75 -8.82
C LEU A 90 -6.65 19.32 -8.78
N GLU A 91 -6.78 20.64 -8.61
CA GLU A 91 -8.08 21.35 -8.66
C GLU A 91 -8.73 21.23 -10.04
N GLU A 92 -7.96 21.37 -11.12
CA GLU A 92 -8.43 21.18 -12.50
C GLU A 92 -8.95 19.75 -12.69
N ILE A 93 -8.18 18.72 -12.30
CA ILE A 93 -8.60 17.32 -12.38
C ILE A 93 -9.89 17.10 -11.59
N ALA A 94 -10.02 17.65 -10.40
CA ALA A 94 -11.22 17.51 -9.58
C ALA A 94 -12.46 18.18 -10.21
N ALA A 95 -12.28 19.30 -10.92
CA ALA A 95 -13.36 20.08 -11.51
C ALA A 95 -13.93 19.49 -12.83
N ILE A 96 -13.23 18.56 -13.49
CA ILE A 96 -13.72 17.95 -14.75
C ILE A 96 -14.83 16.96 -14.44
N GLU A 97 -16.04 17.20 -14.92
CA GLU A 97 -17.19 16.32 -14.69
C GLU A 97 -17.17 15.05 -15.57
N ASP A 98 -16.82 15.21 -16.85
CA ASP A 98 -16.80 14.08 -17.82
C ASP A 98 -15.62 13.14 -17.57
N PRO A 99 -15.84 11.86 -17.23
CA PRO A 99 -14.76 10.89 -16.94
C PRO A 99 -13.76 10.72 -18.08
N ALA A 100 -14.25 10.72 -19.34
CA ALA A 100 -13.38 10.56 -20.49
C ALA A 100 -12.49 11.80 -20.73
N ALA A 101 -13.02 13.01 -20.49
CA ALA A 101 -12.24 14.23 -20.52
C ALA A 101 -11.21 14.26 -19.39
N ALA A 102 -11.59 13.83 -18.18
CA ALA A 102 -10.67 13.72 -17.05
C ALA A 102 -9.52 12.78 -17.37
N THR A 103 -9.80 11.57 -17.92
CA THR A 103 -8.77 10.61 -18.31
C THR A 103 -7.80 11.20 -19.34
N ARG A 104 -8.31 11.84 -20.40
CA ARG A 104 -7.45 12.49 -21.41
C ARG A 104 -6.57 13.57 -20.80
N ARG A 105 -7.16 14.42 -19.96
CA ARG A 105 -6.42 15.50 -19.31
C ARG A 105 -5.36 14.98 -18.35
N MET A 106 -5.66 13.93 -17.59
CA MET A 106 -4.67 13.25 -16.74
C MET A 106 -3.53 12.66 -17.56
N GLN A 107 -3.81 12.03 -18.70
CA GLN A 107 -2.76 11.53 -19.60
C GLN A 107 -1.84 12.65 -20.09
N GLU A 108 -2.38 13.81 -20.44
CA GLU A 108 -1.58 14.99 -20.83
C GLU A 108 -0.70 15.47 -19.67
N ILE A 109 -1.27 15.65 -18.48
CA ILE A 109 -0.56 16.15 -17.30
C ILE A 109 0.58 15.17 -16.91
N TYR A 110 0.28 13.88 -16.83
CA TYR A 110 1.28 12.87 -16.46
C TYR A 110 2.29 12.55 -17.57
N SER A 111 2.13 13.11 -18.77
CA SER A 111 3.16 13.03 -19.82
C SER A 111 4.36 13.96 -19.58
N ALA A 112 4.24 14.95 -18.68
CA ALA A 112 5.36 15.81 -18.29
C ALA A 112 6.50 14.98 -17.67
N PRO A 113 7.78 15.36 -17.90
CA PRO A 113 8.90 14.59 -17.37
C PRO A 113 8.99 14.67 -15.84
N ILE A 114 9.47 13.58 -15.22
CA ILE A 114 9.87 13.57 -13.81
C ILE A 114 11.15 14.42 -13.68
N LYS A 115 11.21 15.28 -12.65
CA LYS A 115 12.34 16.14 -12.36
C LYS A 115 13.08 15.66 -11.12
N GLU A 116 14.36 15.34 -11.25
CA GLU A 116 15.16 14.80 -10.15
C GLU A 116 15.34 15.80 -8.99
N ASP A 117 15.43 17.09 -9.30
CA ASP A 117 15.52 18.14 -8.29
C ASP A 117 14.25 18.23 -7.43
N LEU A 118 13.07 18.01 -8.02
CA LEU A 118 11.82 17.92 -7.27
C LEU A 118 11.75 16.67 -6.38
N ILE A 119 12.32 15.54 -6.81
CA ILE A 119 12.45 14.36 -5.93
C ILE A 119 13.20 14.77 -4.66
N GLY A 120 14.37 15.40 -4.81
CA GLY A 120 15.16 15.89 -3.68
C GLY A 120 14.41 16.86 -2.78
N GLN A 121 13.71 17.85 -3.37
CA GLN A 121 12.94 18.84 -2.63
C GLN A 121 11.80 18.21 -1.82
N ARG A 122 11.00 17.31 -2.42
CA ARG A 122 9.83 16.70 -1.74
C ARG A 122 10.26 15.78 -0.59
N VAL A 123 11.33 15.01 -0.77
CA VAL A 123 11.88 14.17 0.29
C VAL A 123 12.45 15.04 1.42
N ALA A 124 13.20 16.10 1.09
CA ALA A 124 13.75 17.03 2.08
C ALA A 124 12.65 17.76 2.87
N GLU A 125 11.53 18.11 2.22
CA GLU A 125 10.36 18.72 2.87
C GLU A 125 9.80 17.78 3.96
N VAL A 126 9.61 16.50 3.67
CA VAL A 126 9.13 15.52 4.65
C VAL A 126 10.13 15.31 5.78
N ARG A 127 11.41 15.11 5.46
CA ARG A 127 12.46 14.90 6.47
C ARG A 127 12.66 16.08 7.40
N SER A 128 12.59 17.31 6.88
CA SER A 128 12.73 18.52 7.69
C SER A 128 11.60 18.69 8.71
N ALA A 129 10.46 18.02 8.52
CA ALA A 129 9.38 17.97 9.50
C ALA A 129 9.64 16.96 10.65
N GLY A 130 10.75 16.23 10.62
CA GLY A 130 11.14 15.27 11.65
C GLY A 130 10.41 13.94 11.59
N VAL A 131 9.84 13.58 10.45
CA VAL A 131 9.18 12.28 10.23
C VAL A 131 9.93 11.48 9.17
N PRO A 132 9.85 10.13 9.18
CA PRO A 132 10.47 9.30 8.16
C PRO A 132 9.92 9.61 6.77
N ALA A 133 10.81 9.77 5.79
CA ALA A 133 10.48 10.00 4.40
C ALA A 133 10.56 8.70 3.59
N ALA A 134 9.45 8.32 2.98
CA ALA A 134 9.37 7.18 2.07
C ALA A 134 8.98 7.63 0.67
N GLY A 135 9.62 7.07 -0.34
CA GLY A 135 9.35 7.39 -1.74
C GLY A 135 9.19 6.15 -2.60
N ALA A 136 8.23 6.18 -3.51
CA ALA A 136 7.90 5.05 -4.39
C ALA A 136 8.18 5.36 -5.85
N LEU A 137 8.79 4.39 -6.53
CA LEU A 137 8.94 4.34 -7.99
C LEU A 137 8.38 3.03 -8.52
N SER A 138 7.96 3.03 -9.79
CA SER A 138 7.69 1.81 -10.52
C SER A 138 9.00 1.07 -10.85
N PRO A 139 8.96 -0.24 -11.10
CA PRO A 139 10.14 -0.98 -11.56
C PRO A 139 10.77 -0.38 -12.83
N GLN A 140 9.95 0.18 -13.72
CA GLN A 140 10.37 0.77 -14.98
C GLN A 140 11.23 2.03 -14.79
N ASN A 141 10.91 2.83 -13.79
CA ASN A 141 11.58 4.10 -13.51
C ASN A 141 12.67 3.99 -12.42
N THR A 142 12.69 2.86 -11.70
CA THR A 142 13.64 2.65 -10.59
C THR A 142 15.08 2.82 -11.04
N GLN A 143 15.50 2.20 -12.16
CA GLN A 143 16.88 2.26 -12.63
C GLN A 143 17.29 3.69 -13.02
N ALA A 144 16.39 4.46 -13.60
CA ALA A 144 16.66 5.83 -14.04
C ALA A 144 16.79 6.82 -12.88
N TYR A 145 15.94 6.70 -11.85
CA TYR A 145 15.81 7.71 -10.80
C TYR A 145 16.32 7.29 -9.41
N ALA A 146 16.76 6.03 -9.24
CA ALA A 146 17.23 5.55 -7.93
C ALA A 146 18.38 6.39 -7.36
N GLY A 147 19.28 6.87 -8.20
CA GLY A 147 20.38 7.75 -7.78
C GLY A 147 19.87 9.03 -7.11
N ALA A 148 18.89 9.70 -7.72
CA ALA A 148 18.28 10.90 -7.17
C ALA A 148 17.50 10.60 -5.88
N VAL A 149 16.77 9.46 -5.82
CA VAL A 149 16.03 9.04 -4.62
C VAL A 149 16.97 8.78 -3.46
N VAL A 150 18.04 8.03 -3.65
CA VAL A 150 19.02 7.74 -2.58
C VAL A 150 19.75 9.01 -2.16
N ALA A 151 20.17 9.84 -3.12
CA ALA A 151 20.84 11.12 -2.84
C ALA A 151 19.95 12.11 -2.06
N SER A 152 18.63 12.01 -2.19
CA SER A 152 17.67 12.81 -1.42
C SER A 152 17.64 12.45 0.06
N GLY A 153 18.23 11.32 0.46
CA GLY A 153 18.26 10.82 1.82
C GLY A 153 16.94 10.20 2.28
N VAL A 154 16.20 9.58 1.37
CA VAL A 154 14.98 8.83 1.71
C VAL A 154 15.27 7.77 2.78
N ASP A 155 14.34 7.57 3.71
CA ASP A 155 14.47 6.58 4.79
C ASP A 155 13.92 5.20 4.38
N PHE A 156 12.98 5.16 3.43
CA PHE A 156 12.46 3.94 2.81
C PHE A 156 12.33 4.12 1.30
N PHE A 157 12.81 3.14 0.56
CA PHE A 157 12.59 3.09 -0.88
C PHE A 157 11.54 2.03 -1.21
N VAL A 158 10.47 2.42 -1.90
CA VAL A 158 9.38 1.53 -2.28
C VAL A 158 9.42 1.30 -3.78
N ILE A 159 9.56 0.06 -4.21
CA ILE A 159 9.43 -0.35 -5.62
C ILE A 159 8.04 -0.95 -5.79
N ARG A 160 7.13 -0.19 -6.39
CA ARG A 160 5.71 -0.57 -6.47
C ARG A 160 5.21 -0.61 -7.90
N GLY A 161 4.60 -1.73 -8.26
CA GLY A 161 3.90 -1.91 -9.53
C GLY A 161 2.65 -2.76 -9.34
N THR A 162 1.82 -2.89 -10.39
CA THR A 162 0.66 -3.79 -10.35
C THR A 162 1.10 -5.22 -10.06
N THR A 163 2.21 -5.62 -10.67
CA THR A 163 2.91 -6.88 -10.39
C THR A 163 4.40 -6.61 -10.47
N VAL A 164 5.14 -6.96 -9.43
CA VAL A 164 6.60 -6.91 -9.45
C VAL A 164 7.16 -8.33 -9.45
N SER A 165 7.99 -8.63 -10.44
CA SER A 165 8.65 -9.91 -10.58
C SER A 165 10.14 -9.77 -10.29
N ALA A 166 10.71 -10.73 -9.57
CA ALA A 166 12.15 -10.82 -9.39
C ALA A 166 12.88 -11.24 -10.69
N GLU A 167 12.14 -11.82 -11.63
CA GLU A 167 12.65 -12.34 -12.92
C GLU A 167 11.83 -11.74 -14.08
N HIS A 168 11.98 -10.44 -14.32
CA HIS A 168 11.36 -9.81 -15.48
C HIS A 168 12.19 -10.06 -16.75
N VAL A 169 11.55 -10.58 -17.79
CA VAL A 169 12.18 -10.75 -19.11
C VAL A 169 11.73 -9.60 -20.01
N ALA A 170 12.64 -8.68 -20.30
CA ALA A 170 12.39 -7.58 -21.23
C ALA A 170 12.88 -7.93 -22.63
N GLY A 171 12.11 -7.54 -23.68
CA GLY A 171 12.48 -7.80 -25.07
C GLY A 171 13.53 -6.86 -25.63
N THR A 172 13.67 -5.66 -25.09
CA THR A 172 14.48 -4.57 -25.69
C THR A 172 15.36 -3.80 -24.71
N SER A 173 15.24 -4.03 -23.41
CA SER A 173 16.04 -3.38 -22.36
C SER A 173 16.53 -4.40 -21.35
N GLU A 174 17.65 -4.11 -20.71
CA GLU A 174 18.10 -4.92 -19.57
C GLU A 174 17.11 -4.77 -18.44
N ALA A 175 16.57 -5.89 -17.95
CA ALA A 175 15.63 -5.90 -16.83
C ALA A 175 16.33 -5.51 -15.53
N LEU A 176 15.65 -4.79 -14.67
CA LEU A 176 16.16 -4.46 -13.34
C LEU A 176 16.44 -5.74 -12.55
N ASN A 177 17.72 -5.97 -12.23
CA ASN A 177 18.10 -7.03 -11.30
C ASN A 177 17.85 -6.57 -9.86
N LEU A 178 16.66 -6.88 -9.34
CA LEU A 178 16.23 -6.44 -8.00
C LEU A 178 17.21 -6.85 -6.90
N LYS A 179 17.80 -8.03 -6.98
CA LYS A 179 18.73 -8.50 -5.96
C LYS A 179 20.00 -7.65 -5.92
N GLN A 180 20.65 -7.44 -7.08
CA GLN A 180 21.84 -6.59 -7.17
C GLN A 180 21.51 -5.15 -6.77
N PHE A 181 20.38 -4.65 -7.21
CA PHE A 181 19.91 -3.31 -6.92
C PHE A 181 19.72 -3.10 -5.41
N ILE A 182 18.97 -3.97 -4.74
CA ILE A 182 18.69 -3.87 -3.30
C ILE A 182 19.98 -4.00 -2.47
N TYR A 183 20.88 -4.89 -2.85
CA TYR A 183 22.17 -5.06 -2.17
C TYR A 183 23.11 -3.85 -2.30
N ALA A 184 22.91 -3.02 -3.32
CA ALA A 184 23.69 -1.80 -3.52
C ALA A 184 23.17 -0.59 -2.73
N LEU A 185 22.03 -0.73 -2.04
CA LEU A 185 21.40 0.35 -1.30
C LEU A 185 21.61 0.19 0.22
N ASP A 186 21.87 1.33 0.88
CA ASP A 186 21.97 1.40 2.35
C ASP A 186 20.62 1.73 3.02
N VAL A 187 19.52 1.78 2.25
CA VAL A 187 18.18 2.05 2.75
C VAL A 187 17.27 0.82 2.63
N PRO A 188 16.36 0.57 3.59
CA PRO A 188 15.42 -0.52 3.51
C PRO A 188 14.50 -0.37 2.29
N VAL A 189 14.39 -1.45 1.50
CA VAL A 189 13.57 -1.50 0.30
C VAL A 189 12.33 -2.34 0.56
N ILE A 190 11.16 -1.78 0.23
CA ILE A 190 9.87 -2.47 0.22
C ILE A 190 9.49 -2.70 -1.25
N VAL A 191 9.15 -3.92 -1.62
CA VAL A 191 8.92 -4.28 -3.02
C VAL A 191 7.60 -5.01 -3.22
N GLY A 192 6.85 -4.70 -4.28
CA GLY A 192 5.60 -5.38 -4.65
C GLY A 192 4.78 -4.58 -5.69
N GLY A 193 3.62 -5.12 -6.19
CA GLY A 193 2.76 -6.16 -5.61
C GLY A 193 3.14 -7.61 -5.98
N CYS A 194 2.90 -8.45 -5.04
CA CYS A 194 2.85 -9.88 -5.24
C CYS A 194 1.57 -10.43 -4.60
N ALA A 195 1.17 -11.65 -4.96
CA ALA A 195 -0.05 -12.23 -4.40
C ALA A 195 0.01 -13.76 -4.28
N THR A 196 1.16 -14.37 -4.50
CA THR A 196 1.34 -15.82 -4.40
C THR A 196 2.55 -16.14 -3.55
N TYR A 197 2.53 -17.32 -2.93
CA TYR A 197 3.65 -17.84 -2.15
C TYR A 197 4.99 -17.79 -2.92
N GLN A 198 5.01 -18.26 -4.16
CA GLN A 198 6.23 -18.33 -4.95
C GLN A 198 6.78 -16.96 -5.31
N ALA A 199 5.92 -16.04 -5.80
CA ALA A 199 6.32 -14.68 -6.13
C ALA A 199 6.89 -13.96 -4.89
N ALA A 200 6.23 -14.10 -3.74
CA ALA A 200 6.69 -13.51 -2.50
C ALA A 200 8.04 -14.07 -2.04
N LEU A 201 8.23 -15.38 -2.08
CA LEU A 201 9.49 -16.02 -1.69
C LEU A 201 10.65 -15.54 -2.57
N HIS A 202 10.44 -15.41 -3.88
CA HIS A 202 11.43 -14.85 -4.80
C HIS A 202 11.77 -13.39 -4.45
N LEU A 203 10.77 -12.55 -4.16
CA LEU A 203 11.02 -11.16 -3.74
C LEU A 203 11.74 -11.08 -2.40
N MET A 204 11.41 -11.92 -1.43
CA MET A 204 12.12 -11.98 -0.13
C MET A 204 13.60 -12.33 -0.31
N ARG A 205 13.93 -13.23 -1.23
CA ARG A 205 15.32 -13.62 -1.57
C ARG A 205 16.12 -12.51 -2.25
N THR A 206 15.48 -11.43 -2.73
CA THR A 206 16.21 -10.25 -3.26
C THR A 206 16.84 -9.40 -2.19
N GLY A 207 16.47 -9.61 -0.92
CA GLY A 207 16.99 -8.80 0.19
C GLY A 207 16.05 -7.69 0.65
N ALA A 208 14.81 -7.66 0.17
CA ALA A 208 13.81 -6.68 0.59
C ALA A 208 13.56 -6.71 2.11
N ALA A 209 13.30 -5.55 2.71
CA ALA A 209 12.87 -5.41 4.10
C ALA A 209 11.38 -5.73 4.28
N GLY A 210 10.59 -5.50 3.22
CA GLY A 210 9.17 -5.82 3.18
C GLY A 210 8.67 -6.13 1.79
N VAL A 211 7.56 -6.87 1.69
CA VAL A 211 6.85 -7.15 0.44
C VAL A 211 5.43 -6.61 0.51
N LEU A 212 5.00 -5.91 -0.55
CA LEU A 212 3.62 -5.47 -0.72
C LEU A 212 2.80 -6.61 -1.32
N VAL A 213 1.70 -6.94 -0.66
CA VAL A 213 0.84 -8.06 -1.05
C VAL A 213 -0.46 -7.56 -1.62
N GLY A 214 -0.76 -7.95 -2.85
CA GLY A 214 -2.03 -7.71 -3.50
C GLY A 214 -1.91 -6.98 -4.82
N PHE A 215 -2.86 -7.24 -5.69
CA PHE A 215 -3.17 -6.49 -6.88
C PHE A 215 -4.60 -6.79 -7.35
N GLY A 216 -5.17 -5.84 -8.09
CA GLY A 216 -6.49 -5.99 -8.71
C GLY A 216 -7.69 -5.81 -7.81
N GLY A 217 -7.52 -5.38 -6.56
CA GLY A 217 -8.59 -5.32 -5.56
C GLY A 217 -8.91 -3.95 -4.96
N GLY A 218 -8.14 -2.91 -5.23
CA GLY A 218 -8.42 -1.56 -4.73
C GLY A 218 -9.49 -0.85 -5.55
N ALA A 219 -10.23 0.10 -4.94
CA ALA A 219 -11.31 0.82 -5.62
C ALA A 219 -10.84 1.61 -6.86
N ALA A 220 -9.61 2.13 -6.84
CA ALA A 220 -9.01 2.83 -7.98
C ALA A 220 -8.22 1.91 -8.92
N HIS A 221 -8.23 0.59 -8.68
CA HIS A 221 -7.51 -0.41 -9.48
C HIS A 221 -8.50 -1.33 -10.20
N THR A 222 -8.45 -1.30 -11.51
CA THR A 222 -9.37 -2.06 -12.38
C THR A 222 -8.72 -3.30 -12.99
N THR A 223 -7.57 -3.74 -12.48
CA THR A 223 -6.81 -4.89 -13.00
C THR A 223 -7.65 -6.17 -13.04
N ARG A 224 -8.45 -6.41 -12.00
CA ARG A 224 -9.35 -7.55 -11.92
C ARG A 224 -10.40 -7.54 -13.04
N ASP A 225 -11.05 -6.40 -13.23
CA ASP A 225 -12.19 -6.31 -14.14
C ASP A 225 -11.75 -6.16 -15.60
N VAL A 226 -10.63 -5.46 -15.84
CA VAL A 226 -10.13 -5.18 -17.20
C VAL A 226 -9.17 -6.25 -17.69
N LEU A 227 -8.31 -6.80 -16.84
CA LEU A 227 -7.30 -7.81 -17.24
C LEU A 227 -7.68 -9.24 -16.80
N GLY A 228 -8.67 -9.41 -15.94
CA GLY A 228 -9.00 -10.71 -15.35
C GLY A 228 -7.93 -11.25 -14.40
N VAL A 229 -7.04 -10.39 -13.91
CA VAL A 229 -5.90 -10.78 -13.05
C VAL A 229 -6.09 -10.22 -11.66
N ALA A 230 -6.33 -11.10 -10.69
CA ALA A 230 -6.42 -10.77 -9.27
C ALA A 230 -6.26 -12.02 -8.42
N VAL A 231 -5.86 -11.84 -7.16
CA VAL A 231 -5.94 -12.88 -6.12
C VAL A 231 -6.71 -12.30 -4.94
N PRO A 232 -7.74 -13.00 -4.42
CA PRO A 232 -8.48 -12.57 -3.23
C PRO A 232 -7.55 -12.40 -2.03
N MET A 233 -7.68 -11.28 -1.32
CA MET A 233 -6.66 -10.76 -0.42
C MET A 233 -6.43 -11.58 0.84
N ALA A 234 -7.45 -12.22 1.41
CA ALA A 234 -7.25 -13.08 2.59
C ALA A 234 -6.33 -14.26 2.26
N SER A 235 -6.56 -14.91 1.10
CA SER A 235 -5.70 -15.97 0.62
C SER A 235 -4.30 -15.47 0.25
N ALA A 236 -4.21 -14.34 -0.47
CA ALA A 236 -2.92 -13.78 -0.88
C ALA A 236 -2.03 -13.45 0.34
N VAL A 237 -2.57 -12.78 1.35
CA VAL A 237 -1.82 -12.44 2.57
C VAL A 237 -1.39 -13.69 3.32
N SER A 238 -2.26 -14.70 3.44
CA SER A 238 -1.96 -15.96 4.13
C SER A 238 -0.85 -16.74 3.43
N ASP A 239 -0.87 -16.81 2.10
CA ASP A 239 0.16 -17.48 1.29
C ASP A 239 1.52 -16.77 1.41
N VAL A 240 1.52 -15.44 1.35
CA VAL A 240 2.75 -14.66 1.51
C VAL A 240 3.29 -14.74 2.94
N ALA A 241 2.42 -14.79 3.95
CA ALA A 241 2.83 -15.03 5.33
C ALA A 241 3.42 -16.45 5.53
N ALA A 242 2.96 -17.45 4.76
CA ALA A 242 3.59 -18.78 4.72
C ALA A 242 4.98 -18.70 4.08
N ALA A 243 5.13 -18.03 2.94
CA ALA A 243 6.42 -17.81 2.29
C ALA A 243 7.42 -17.11 3.23
N ARG A 244 6.97 -16.12 4.02
CA ARG A 244 7.82 -15.46 5.03
C ARG A 244 8.33 -16.43 6.10
N ARG A 245 7.50 -17.36 6.58
CA ARG A 245 7.94 -18.37 7.57
C ARG A 245 9.04 -19.25 7.00
N ASP A 246 8.83 -19.75 5.78
CA ASP A 246 9.82 -20.61 5.14
C ASP A 246 11.10 -19.85 4.80
N TYR A 247 11.00 -18.58 4.38
CA TYR A 247 12.17 -17.72 4.15
C TYR A 247 12.93 -17.40 5.45
N LEU A 248 12.24 -17.21 6.56
CA LEU A 248 12.87 -16.98 7.86
C LEU A 248 13.77 -18.16 8.24
N ASP A 249 13.29 -19.39 8.02
CA ASP A 249 14.06 -20.62 8.25
C ASP A 249 15.20 -20.77 7.24
N GLU A 250 14.92 -20.56 5.94
CA GLU A 250 15.91 -20.62 4.85
C GLU A 250 17.06 -19.63 5.04
N SER A 251 16.76 -18.42 5.47
CA SER A 251 17.72 -17.32 5.58
C SER A 251 18.50 -17.29 6.91
N GLY A 252 18.19 -18.19 7.85
CA GLY A 252 18.79 -18.19 9.17
C GLY A 252 18.30 -17.04 10.08
N GLY A 253 17.07 -16.60 9.90
CA GLY A 253 16.41 -15.66 10.80
C GLY A 253 16.13 -14.26 10.23
N ARG A 254 16.31 -14.04 8.93
CA ARG A 254 15.98 -12.74 8.30
C ARG A 254 14.46 -12.58 8.18
N TYR A 255 13.94 -11.60 8.91
CA TYR A 255 12.53 -11.27 8.88
C TYR A 255 12.21 -10.30 7.74
N VAL A 256 11.23 -10.64 6.89
CA VAL A 256 10.69 -9.77 5.84
C VAL A 256 9.25 -9.42 6.18
N HIS A 257 8.93 -8.14 6.21
CA HIS A 257 7.58 -7.68 6.55
C HIS A 257 6.59 -7.97 5.43
N VAL A 258 5.42 -8.48 5.80
CA VAL A 258 4.27 -8.68 4.91
C VAL A 258 3.35 -7.48 5.06
N ILE A 259 3.18 -6.70 3.99
CA ILE A 259 2.39 -5.47 3.99
C ILE A 259 1.21 -5.67 3.03
N ALA A 260 -0.01 -5.74 3.55
CA ALA A 260 -1.20 -5.85 2.71
C ALA A 260 -1.44 -4.54 1.95
N ASP A 261 -1.53 -4.59 0.61
CA ASP A 261 -1.75 -3.42 -0.27
C ASP A 261 -2.92 -3.68 -1.22
N GLY A 262 -4.06 -3.09 -0.93
CA GLY A 262 -5.29 -3.18 -1.72
C GLY A 262 -6.41 -3.96 -1.03
N SER A 263 -7.63 -3.76 -1.53
CA SER A 263 -8.89 -4.30 -0.98
C SER A 263 -9.13 -3.94 0.50
N VAL A 264 -8.55 -2.84 0.96
CA VAL A 264 -8.74 -2.32 2.32
C VAL A 264 -9.57 -1.04 2.23
N GLY A 265 -10.87 -1.20 2.35
CA GLY A 265 -11.84 -0.10 2.31
C GLY A 265 -12.35 0.32 3.68
N ARG A 266 -12.21 -0.53 4.69
CA ARG A 266 -12.79 -0.38 6.03
C ARG A 266 -11.82 -0.85 7.09
N SER A 267 -12.04 -0.41 8.32
CA SER A 267 -11.26 -0.82 9.50
C SER A 267 -11.27 -2.34 9.75
N GLY A 268 -12.39 -3.01 9.48
CA GLY A 268 -12.48 -4.47 9.57
C GLY A 268 -11.53 -5.20 8.63
N ASP A 269 -11.28 -4.64 7.43
CA ASP A 269 -10.34 -5.24 6.47
C ASP A 269 -8.90 -5.16 6.99
N ILE A 270 -8.54 -4.08 7.71
CA ILE A 270 -7.23 -3.94 8.37
C ILE A 270 -7.03 -5.05 9.40
N ALA A 271 -8.02 -5.27 10.27
CA ALA A 271 -7.97 -6.32 11.27
C ALA A 271 -7.83 -7.71 10.63
N LYS A 272 -8.62 -7.98 9.57
CA LYS A 272 -8.56 -9.23 8.81
C LYS A 272 -7.23 -9.44 8.09
N ALA A 273 -6.64 -8.37 7.51
CA ALA A 273 -5.32 -8.44 6.89
C ALA A 273 -4.25 -8.87 7.90
N ILE A 274 -4.25 -8.28 9.09
CA ILE A 274 -3.32 -8.65 10.16
C ILE A 274 -3.61 -10.07 10.66
N ALA A 275 -4.87 -10.44 10.84
CA ALA A 275 -5.27 -11.80 11.21
C ALA A 275 -4.78 -12.85 10.20
N CYS A 276 -4.76 -12.52 8.90
CA CYS A 276 -4.20 -13.37 7.84
C CYS A 276 -2.66 -13.40 7.81
N GLY A 277 -1.98 -12.59 8.61
CA GLY A 277 -0.53 -12.62 8.76
C GLY A 277 0.22 -11.38 8.26
N ALA A 278 -0.45 -10.29 7.88
CA ALA A 278 0.21 -9.03 7.57
C ALA A 278 0.83 -8.40 8.83
N ASP A 279 1.96 -7.73 8.67
CA ASP A 279 2.62 -6.95 9.71
C ASP A 279 2.18 -5.49 9.68
N ALA A 280 1.80 -5.00 8.51
CA ALA A 280 1.28 -3.65 8.28
C ALA A 280 0.31 -3.64 7.09
N VAL A 281 -0.40 -2.53 6.93
CA VAL A 281 -1.40 -2.37 5.87
C VAL A 281 -1.18 -1.03 5.16
N MET A 282 -1.05 -1.07 3.84
CA MET A 282 -1.03 0.12 2.99
C MET A 282 -2.47 0.51 2.63
N VAL A 283 -2.82 1.75 2.91
CA VAL A 283 -4.19 2.27 2.83
C VAL A 283 -4.27 3.41 1.82
N GLY A 284 -5.15 3.28 0.85
CA GLY A 284 -5.43 4.32 -0.15
C GLY A 284 -6.83 4.91 -0.01
N SER A 285 -7.84 4.13 -0.37
CA SER A 285 -9.24 4.58 -0.46
C SER A 285 -9.80 5.23 0.81
N PRO A 286 -9.59 4.72 2.02
CA PRO A 286 -10.03 5.41 3.23
C PRO A 286 -9.38 6.79 3.41
N LEU A 287 -8.07 6.92 3.11
CA LEU A 287 -7.34 8.19 3.26
C LEU A 287 -7.69 9.19 2.15
N ALA A 288 -8.10 8.74 0.97
CA ALA A 288 -8.60 9.60 -0.09
C ALA A 288 -9.90 10.33 0.28
N LYS A 289 -10.58 9.92 1.36
CA LYS A 289 -11.77 10.55 1.93
C LYS A 289 -11.44 11.64 2.96
N ALA A 290 -10.16 11.89 3.23
CA ALA A 290 -9.74 12.96 4.14
C ALA A 290 -9.89 14.33 3.47
N SER A 291 -10.24 15.35 4.27
CA SER A 291 -10.30 16.74 3.80
C SER A 291 -8.94 17.26 3.33
N GLU A 292 -7.83 16.71 3.84
CA GLU A 292 -6.46 17.05 3.46
C GLU A 292 -5.95 16.25 2.27
N ALA A 293 -6.71 15.25 1.81
CA ALA A 293 -6.29 14.42 0.66
C ALA A 293 -6.20 15.26 -0.62
N PRO A 294 -5.07 15.20 -1.36
CA PRO A 294 -4.86 16.06 -2.52
C PRO A 294 -5.87 15.83 -3.65
N GLY A 295 -6.52 14.68 -3.69
CA GLY A 295 -7.50 14.32 -4.71
C GLY A 295 -8.81 15.09 -4.67
N GLY A 296 -9.06 15.92 -3.61
CA GLY A 296 -10.23 16.78 -3.53
C GLY A 296 -11.57 16.04 -3.67
N GLY A 297 -11.70 14.85 -3.06
CA GLY A 297 -12.89 13.99 -3.19
C GLY A 297 -12.81 12.98 -4.33
N TYR A 298 -11.67 12.88 -5.02
CA TYR A 298 -11.42 11.86 -6.02
C TYR A 298 -10.24 10.98 -5.65
N HIS A 299 -10.30 9.73 -6.07
CA HIS A 299 -9.24 8.76 -5.85
C HIS A 299 -8.83 8.10 -7.18
N TRP A 300 -7.54 8.04 -7.45
CA TRP A 300 -7.00 7.40 -8.65
C TRP A 300 -5.61 6.82 -8.42
N GLY A 301 -5.28 5.80 -9.22
CA GLY A 301 -3.95 5.23 -9.34
C GLY A 301 -3.36 5.44 -10.74
N PRO A 302 -2.16 4.90 -10.99
CA PRO A 302 -1.51 5.03 -12.29
C PRO A 302 -2.31 4.44 -13.45
N GLU A 303 -3.24 3.53 -13.18
CA GLU A 303 -4.10 2.93 -14.18
C GLU A 303 -5.08 3.92 -14.82
N ALA A 304 -5.45 4.99 -14.11
CA ALA A 304 -6.39 6.00 -14.59
C ALA A 304 -5.82 6.85 -15.74
N TRP A 305 -4.50 7.05 -15.77
CA TRP A 305 -3.84 7.88 -16.76
C TRP A 305 -2.83 7.13 -17.66
N HIS A 306 -2.78 5.80 -17.57
CA HIS A 306 -1.84 5.03 -18.40
C HIS A 306 -2.04 5.30 -19.89
N ALA A 307 -0.99 5.75 -20.58
CA ALA A 307 -1.08 6.28 -21.93
C ALA A 307 -1.56 5.26 -22.97
N SER A 308 -1.10 4.01 -22.87
CA SER A 308 -1.41 2.96 -23.86
C SER A 308 -2.53 2.03 -23.44
N LEU A 309 -2.84 1.93 -22.14
CA LEU A 309 -3.86 1.04 -21.60
C LEU A 309 -4.46 1.64 -20.33
N PRO A 310 -5.27 2.69 -20.42
CA PRO A 310 -6.00 3.19 -19.27
C PRO A 310 -6.99 2.11 -18.81
N ARG A 311 -6.90 1.70 -17.55
CA ARG A 311 -7.68 0.61 -16.95
C ARG A 311 -8.63 1.10 -15.87
N GLY A 312 -8.77 2.40 -15.72
CA GLY A 312 -9.59 2.97 -14.71
C GLY A 312 -9.79 4.46 -14.92
N GLU A 313 -10.58 5.01 -14.07
CA GLU A 313 -10.84 6.44 -13.97
C GLU A 313 -10.58 6.89 -12.54
N ARG A 314 -10.66 8.17 -12.29
CA ARG A 314 -10.75 8.67 -10.94
C ARG A 314 -12.12 8.29 -10.36
N VAL A 315 -12.12 7.74 -9.16
CA VAL A 315 -13.33 7.34 -8.43
C VAL A 315 -13.73 8.48 -7.49
N ALA A 316 -14.97 8.94 -7.56
CA ALA A 316 -15.49 9.95 -6.65
C ALA A 316 -15.74 9.35 -5.27
N PHE A 317 -15.31 10.05 -4.22
CA PHE A 317 -15.57 9.74 -2.82
C PHE A 317 -16.15 10.93 -2.10
N GLU A 318 -17.03 10.67 -1.16
CA GLU A 318 -17.45 11.66 -0.19
C GLU A 318 -16.32 11.90 0.83
N VAL A 319 -16.01 13.18 1.09
CA VAL A 319 -15.09 13.57 2.17
C VAL A 319 -15.81 13.38 3.50
N VAL A 320 -15.25 12.55 4.38
CA VAL A 320 -15.93 12.16 5.64
C VAL A 320 -15.35 12.85 6.88
N GLY A 321 -14.13 13.40 6.79
CA GLY A 321 -13.50 14.07 7.92
C GLY A 321 -12.03 14.41 7.67
N SER A 322 -11.33 14.85 8.71
CA SER A 322 -9.89 15.07 8.66
C SER A 322 -9.11 13.74 8.65
N LEU A 323 -7.84 13.78 8.22
CA LEU A 323 -6.94 12.62 8.27
C LEU A 323 -6.84 12.06 9.70
N GLU A 324 -6.77 12.93 10.71
CA GLU A 324 -6.75 12.54 12.11
C GLU A 324 -8.04 11.81 12.52
N GLN A 325 -9.21 12.31 12.11
CA GLN A 325 -10.47 11.65 12.39
C GLN A 325 -10.60 10.29 11.70
N ILE A 326 -10.12 10.17 10.47
CA ILE A 326 -10.11 8.89 9.75
C ILE A 326 -9.19 7.88 10.45
N LEU A 327 -8.03 8.31 10.92
CA LEU A 327 -7.09 7.41 11.61
C LEU A 327 -7.47 7.14 13.06
N LEU A 328 -7.68 8.19 13.85
CA LEU A 328 -7.76 8.12 15.30
C LEU A 328 -9.17 8.38 15.85
N GLY A 329 -10.09 8.90 15.03
CA GLY A 329 -11.47 9.21 15.45
C GLY A 329 -11.64 10.62 16.01
N PRO A 330 -12.83 10.91 16.55
CA PRO A 330 -13.99 10.02 16.64
C PRO A 330 -14.64 9.74 15.30
N SER A 331 -15.30 8.58 15.16
CA SER A 331 -16.09 8.25 13.98
C SER A 331 -17.46 8.91 14.01
N SER A 332 -17.84 9.52 12.90
CA SER A 332 -19.19 10.07 12.68
C SER A 332 -20.06 9.20 11.76
N VAL A 333 -19.47 8.13 11.19
CA VAL A 333 -20.16 7.20 10.28
C VAL A 333 -19.98 5.75 10.74
N PRO A 334 -20.99 4.87 10.54
CA PRO A 334 -20.97 3.49 11.05
C PRO A 334 -20.39 2.48 10.04
N ASP A 335 -19.75 2.91 8.96
CA ASP A 335 -19.36 2.08 7.82
C ASP A 335 -17.92 1.54 7.90
N GLY A 336 -17.16 1.88 8.96
CA GLY A 336 -15.77 1.45 9.15
C GLY A 336 -14.74 2.27 8.37
N THR A 337 -15.11 3.39 7.77
CA THR A 337 -14.18 4.27 7.02
C THR A 337 -13.45 5.28 7.90
N MET A 338 -13.84 5.41 9.16
CA MET A 338 -13.22 6.30 10.14
C MET A 338 -12.74 5.54 11.38
N ASN A 339 -11.86 6.18 12.17
CA ASN A 339 -11.25 5.64 13.38
C ASN A 339 -10.60 4.27 13.14
N LEU A 340 -9.79 4.18 12.09
CA LEU A 340 -9.17 2.92 11.64
C LEU A 340 -8.30 2.28 12.74
N VAL A 341 -7.51 3.08 13.44
CA VAL A 341 -6.61 2.65 14.52
C VAL A 341 -7.39 2.21 15.75
N GLY A 342 -8.41 2.98 16.15
CA GLY A 342 -9.26 2.63 17.27
C GLY A 342 -10.05 1.33 17.02
N ALA A 343 -10.53 1.13 15.81
CA ALA A 343 -11.23 -0.09 15.43
C ALA A 343 -10.30 -1.33 15.45
N LEU A 344 -9.05 -1.21 14.97
CA LEU A 344 -8.05 -2.27 15.08
C LEU A 344 -7.77 -2.61 16.55
N ARG A 345 -7.56 -1.58 17.38
CA ARG A 345 -7.37 -1.73 18.84
C ARG A 345 -8.54 -2.48 19.48
N LYS A 346 -9.76 -2.11 19.12
CA LYS A 346 -10.98 -2.76 19.62
C LYS A 346 -11.09 -4.22 19.16
N ALA A 347 -10.77 -4.52 17.90
CA ALA A 347 -10.78 -5.88 17.37
C ALA A 347 -9.80 -6.78 18.16
N MET A 348 -8.57 -6.31 18.39
CA MET A 348 -7.57 -7.03 19.17
C MET A 348 -8.00 -7.23 20.62
N ALA A 349 -8.51 -6.17 21.29
CA ALA A 349 -9.00 -6.25 22.65
C ALA A 349 -10.17 -7.26 22.80
N THR A 350 -11.12 -7.23 21.88
CA THR A 350 -12.30 -8.14 21.87
C THR A 350 -11.88 -9.59 21.68
N THR A 351 -10.80 -9.85 20.97
CA THR A 351 -10.27 -11.21 20.71
C THR A 351 -9.15 -11.62 21.69
N GLY A 352 -8.82 -10.74 22.67
CA GLY A 352 -7.93 -11.07 23.78
C GLY A 352 -6.44 -10.91 23.52
N TYR A 353 -6.06 -10.24 22.41
CA TYR A 353 -4.68 -9.99 22.03
C TYR A 353 -4.23 -8.59 22.40
N THR A 354 -2.97 -8.46 22.83
CA THR A 354 -2.36 -7.19 23.21
C THR A 354 -1.30 -6.71 22.24
N GLU A 355 -0.74 -7.60 21.42
CA GLU A 355 0.32 -7.30 20.46
C GLU A 355 -0.12 -7.65 19.03
N VAL A 356 0.20 -6.80 18.05
CA VAL A 356 -0.11 -7.01 16.63
C VAL A 356 0.43 -8.36 16.14
N LYS A 357 1.64 -8.72 16.55
CA LYS A 357 2.27 -9.97 16.16
C LYS A 357 1.56 -11.22 16.69
N GLU A 358 1.02 -11.14 17.89
CA GLU A 358 0.24 -12.22 18.46
C GLU A 358 -1.14 -12.33 17.82
N PHE A 359 -1.75 -11.19 17.45
CA PHE A 359 -3.04 -11.15 16.77
C PHE A 359 -3.05 -11.86 15.42
N GLN A 360 -1.91 -12.02 14.75
CA GLN A 360 -1.76 -12.88 13.56
C GLN A 360 -2.14 -14.36 13.79
N ARG A 361 -2.34 -14.79 15.06
CA ARG A 361 -2.76 -16.15 15.43
C ARG A 361 -4.25 -16.25 15.76
N VAL A 362 -5.00 -15.16 15.62
CA VAL A 362 -6.42 -15.15 15.89
C VAL A 362 -7.14 -16.12 14.96
N GLU A 363 -8.16 -16.79 15.48
CA GLU A 363 -8.98 -17.69 14.69
C GLU A 363 -9.85 -16.90 13.70
N VAL A 364 -9.93 -17.41 12.48
CA VAL A 364 -10.82 -16.88 11.43
C VAL A 364 -11.72 -17.98 10.90
N ILE A 365 -12.92 -17.60 10.49
CA ILE A 365 -13.88 -18.51 9.84
C ILE A 365 -14.25 -17.96 8.47
N VAL A 366 -14.66 -18.85 7.58
CA VAL A 366 -15.30 -18.52 6.30
C VAL A 366 -16.80 -18.46 6.53
N GLY A 367 -17.47 -17.38 6.09
CA GLY A 367 -18.89 -17.17 6.30
C GLY A 367 -19.60 -16.49 5.15
#